data_56879ed114c023d88e4d4fda9bb45e30
#
_entry.id   56879ed114c023d88e4d4fda9bb45e30
#
_cell.length_a   1.000
_cell.length_b   1.000
_cell.length_c   1.000
_cell.angle_alpha   90.00
_cell.angle_beta   90.00
_cell.angle_gamma   90.00
#
_symmetry.space_group_name_H-M   'P 1'
#
loop_
_entity.id
_entity.type
_entity.pdbx_description
1 polymer ?
#
loop_
_entity_poly.entity_id
_entity_poly.type
_entity_poly.pdbx_seq_one_letter_code
_entity_poly.pdbx_strand_id
1 'polypeptide(L)'
;FPRFFYSFAETYQIMSRKRSNPHKNFMVFNAVLFFAVLAITAIFLYLSFTLKRDAEKKKTYEGQYHIELTSDWSGKDLSIYVNDSLLMNGILPDTLVALDIDRFAEEHVLMIVDNETDATTPFNLSKEGSKVIVKKTNDEVVFEETPAR
;
A
#
# COMPACT_ATOMS: atom_id res chain seq x y z
N PHE A 1 15.42 -50.74 69.52
CA PHE A 1 16.00 -50.65 68.18
C PHE A 1 15.03 -50.95 67.02
N PRO A 2 13.83 -51.44 67.14
CA PRO A 2 12.91 -51.64 66.03
C PRO A 2 12.10 -50.36 65.64
N ARG A 3 12.15 -49.28 66.40
CA ARG A 3 11.38 -48.10 66.10
C ARG A 3 11.95 -47.17 64.96
N PHE A 4 13.20 -47.36 64.66
CA PHE A 4 13.84 -46.54 63.59
C PHE A 4 13.56 -47.03 62.16
N PHE A 5 13.23 -48.31 62.02
CA PHE A 5 12.93 -48.90 60.71
C PHE A 5 11.50 -48.59 60.20
N TYR A 6 10.55 -48.38 61.10
CA TYR A 6 9.18 -48.02 60.68
C TYR A 6 9.03 -46.60 60.19
N SER A 7 9.90 -45.67 60.61
CA SER A 7 9.84 -44.29 60.18
C SER A 7 10.32 -44.09 58.72
N PHE A 8 11.20 -44.99 58.24
CA PHE A 8 11.66 -44.91 56.84
C PHE A 8 10.65 -45.49 55.84
N ALA A 9 9.86 -46.45 56.23
CA ALA A 9 8.82 -47.04 55.38
C ALA A 9 7.62 -46.07 55.15
N GLU A 10 7.27 -45.27 56.16
CA GLU A 10 6.19 -44.28 56.02
C GLU A 10 6.57 -43.11 55.11
N THR A 11 7.86 -42.69 55.10
CA THR A 11 8.33 -41.65 54.21
C THR A 11 8.35 -42.06 52.73
N TYR A 12 8.50 -43.33 52.47
CA TYR A 12 8.42 -43.85 51.09
C TYR A 12 6.99 -43.97 50.53
N GLN A 13 5.98 -44.06 51.38
CA GLN A 13 4.59 -44.13 50.93
C GLN A 13 4.02 -42.77 50.55
N ILE A 14 4.58 -41.66 51.04
CA ILE A 14 4.13 -40.30 50.70
C ILE A 14 4.63 -39.89 49.33
N MET A 15 5.66 -40.54 48.77
CA MET A 15 6.07 -40.42 47.38
C MET A 15 5.34 -41.37 46.44
N SER A 16 4.16 -41.85 46.77
CA SER A 16 3.24 -42.45 45.83
C SER A 16 2.87 -41.40 44.78
N ARG A 17 3.63 -41.37 43.72
CA ARG A 17 3.39 -40.61 42.49
C ARG A 17 1.92 -40.71 42.17
N LYS A 18 1.23 -39.58 42.30
CA LYS A 18 -0.08 -39.35 41.71
C LYS A 18 0.01 -39.80 40.25
N ARG A 19 -0.44 -41.03 39.95
CA ARG A 19 -0.41 -41.58 38.60
C ARG A 19 -1.26 -40.66 37.73
N SER A 20 -0.63 -39.68 37.13
CA SER A 20 -1.30 -38.83 36.14
C SER A 20 -1.66 -39.77 34.99
N ASN A 21 -2.96 -39.90 34.70
CA ASN A 21 -3.42 -40.71 33.59
C ASN A 21 -2.79 -40.18 32.30
N PRO A 22 -1.94 -40.91 31.59
CA PRO A 22 -1.22 -40.46 30.42
C PRO A 22 -2.17 -39.93 29.32
N HIS A 23 -3.37 -40.51 29.23
CA HIS A 23 -4.40 -40.06 28.30
C HIS A 23 -4.94 -38.65 28.62
N LYS A 24 -5.10 -38.33 29.91
CA LYS A 24 -5.62 -37.01 30.32
C LYS A 24 -4.61 -35.90 30.04
N ASN A 25 -3.33 -36.17 30.30
CA ASN A 25 -2.26 -35.22 30.00
C ASN A 25 -2.06 -35.06 28.50
N PHE A 26 -2.22 -36.12 27.72
CA PHE A 26 -2.16 -36.06 26.27
C PHE A 26 -3.31 -35.19 25.66
N MET A 27 -4.55 -35.36 26.17
CA MET A 27 -5.68 -34.56 25.74
C MET A 27 -5.50 -33.06 26.07
N VAL A 28 -5.03 -32.76 27.29
CA VAL A 28 -4.77 -31.38 27.72
C VAL A 28 -3.65 -30.75 26.88
N PHE A 29 -2.56 -31.49 26.65
CA PHE A 29 -1.45 -31.00 25.83
C PHE A 29 -1.89 -30.71 24.39
N ASN A 30 -2.68 -31.58 23.79
CA ASN A 30 -3.19 -31.43 22.45
C ASN A 30 -4.16 -30.21 22.33
N ALA A 31 -5.00 -30.01 23.35
CA ALA A 31 -5.87 -28.85 23.41
C ALA A 31 -5.06 -27.55 23.52
N VAL A 32 -4.05 -27.47 24.37
CA VAL A 32 -3.16 -26.32 24.50
C VAL A 32 -2.45 -26.00 23.17
N LEU A 33 -1.94 -27.01 22.50
CA LEU A 33 -1.27 -26.88 21.21
C LEU A 33 -2.23 -26.35 20.14
N PHE A 34 -3.46 -26.84 20.10
CA PHE A 34 -4.51 -26.36 19.20
C PHE A 34 -4.82 -24.86 19.42
N PHE A 35 -4.99 -24.45 20.67
CA PHE A 35 -5.22 -23.04 20.99
C PHE A 35 -4.02 -22.15 20.67
N ALA A 36 -2.80 -22.66 20.86
CA ALA A 36 -1.60 -21.92 20.49
C ALA A 36 -1.52 -21.68 18.97
N VAL A 37 -1.83 -22.68 18.15
CA VAL A 37 -1.87 -22.54 16.70
C VAL A 37 -2.95 -21.56 16.26
N LEU A 38 -4.15 -21.63 16.86
CA LEU A 38 -5.21 -20.65 16.57
C LEU A 38 -4.81 -19.22 16.93
N ALA A 39 -4.18 -19.01 18.08
CA ALA A 39 -3.70 -17.70 18.51
C ALA A 39 -2.67 -17.13 17.54
N ILE A 40 -1.68 -17.92 17.11
CA ILE A 40 -0.66 -17.52 16.16
C ILE A 40 -1.29 -17.16 14.81
N THR A 41 -2.24 -17.98 14.33
CA THR A 41 -2.94 -17.73 13.08
C THR A 41 -3.76 -16.44 13.14
N ALA A 42 -4.46 -16.19 14.24
CA ALA A 42 -5.24 -14.97 14.45
C ALA A 42 -4.35 -13.72 14.47
N ILE A 43 -3.20 -13.78 15.14
CA ILE A 43 -2.22 -12.69 15.18
C ILE A 43 -1.67 -12.42 13.78
N PHE A 44 -1.34 -13.48 13.03
CA PHE A 44 -0.82 -13.34 11.68
C PHE A 44 -1.85 -12.69 10.73
N LEU A 45 -3.11 -13.11 10.80
CA LEU A 45 -4.19 -12.51 10.01
C LEU A 45 -4.38 -11.04 10.39
N TYR A 46 -4.41 -10.72 11.68
CA TYR A 46 -4.54 -9.34 12.16
C TYR A 46 -3.41 -8.45 11.64
N LEU A 47 -2.16 -8.89 11.74
CA LEU A 47 -1.00 -8.16 11.23
C LEU A 47 -1.06 -8.00 9.71
N SER A 48 -1.45 -9.04 8.97
CA SER A 48 -1.59 -8.99 7.52
C SER A 48 -2.62 -7.95 7.07
N PHE A 49 -3.77 -7.89 7.75
CA PHE A 49 -4.80 -6.90 7.44
C PHE A 49 -4.36 -5.48 7.80
N THR A 50 -3.69 -5.30 8.93
CA THR A 50 -3.20 -3.99 9.38
C THR A 50 -2.12 -3.46 8.44
N LEU A 51 -1.16 -4.29 8.07
CA LEU A 51 -0.08 -3.91 7.14
C LEU A 51 -0.62 -3.56 5.75
N LYS A 52 -1.62 -4.29 5.24
CA LYS A 52 -2.26 -3.96 3.97
C LYS A 52 -2.97 -2.61 4.03
N ARG A 53 -3.74 -2.35 5.09
CA ARG A 53 -4.45 -1.07 5.28
C ARG A 53 -3.49 0.11 5.38
N ASP A 54 -2.36 -0.06 6.06
CA ASP A 54 -1.35 1.00 6.18
C ASP A 54 -0.56 1.20 4.87
N ALA A 55 -0.32 0.14 4.12
CA ALA A 55 0.27 0.22 2.79
C ALA A 55 -0.67 0.95 1.80
N GLU A 56 -1.97 0.64 1.81
CA GLU A 56 -2.95 1.33 0.97
C GLU A 56 -3.08 2.81 1.34
N LYS A 57 -3.06 3.15 2.64
CA LYS A 57 -3.09 4.55 3.08
C LYS A 57 -1.85 5.34 2.67
N LYS A 58 -0.68 4.69 2.65
CA LYS A 58 0.57 5.33 2.19
C LYS A 58 0.64 5.48 0.67
N LYS A 59 -0.13 4.70 -0.07
CA LYS A 59 -0.15 4.71 -1.53
C LYS A 59 -1.01 5.81 -2.13
N THR A 60 -1.93 6.37 -1.36
CA THR A 60 -2.82 7.43 -1.84
C THR A 60 -2.29 8.77 -1.34
N TYR A 61 -1.52 9.46 -2.16
CA TYR A 61 -1.19 10.85 -1.92
C TYR A 61 -2.40 11.69 -2.35
N GLU A 62 -2.94 12.46 -1.40
CA GLU A 62 -3.94 13.50 -1.70
C GLU A 62 -3.17 14.73 -2.18
N GLY A 63 -3.00 14.86 -3.49
CA GLY A 63 -2.45 16.04 -4.12
C GLY A 63 -3.44 16.63 -5.11
N GLN A 64 -3.48 17.95 -5.19
CA GLN A 64 -4.21 18.65 -6.23
C GLN A 64 -3.21 19.04 -7.32
N TYR A 65 -3.54 18.71 -8.56
CA TYR A 65 -2.73 19.07 -9.71
C TYR A 65 -3.54 19.92 -10.66
N HIS A 66 -2.97 21.05 -11.03
CA HIS A 66 -3.54 21.94 -12.01
C HIS A 66 -2.66 21.95 -13.25
N ILE A 67 -3.15 21.33 -14.34
CA ILE A 67 -2.40 21.21 -15.58
C ILE A 67 -2.95 22.23 -16.58
N GLU A 68 -2.12 23.16 -17.00
CA GLU A 68 -2.46 24.16 -18.00
C GLU A 68 -1.71 23.90 -19.30
N LEU A 69 -2.43 23.81 -20.41
CA LEU A 69 -1.85 23.81 -21.75
C LEU A 69 -1.95 25.19 -22.35
N THR A 70 -0.84 25.73 -22.81
CA THR A 70 -0.80 27.05 -23.44
C THR A 70 -1.42 27.02 -24.85
N SER A 71 -1.76 28.18 -25.39
CA SER A 71 -2.31 28.33 -26.73
C SER A 71 -1.38 27.84 -27.86
N ASP A 72 -0.12 27.56 -27.56
CA ASP A 72 0.85 26.98 -28.50
C ASP A 72 0.45 25.61 -29.03
N TRP A 73 -0.48 24.95 -28.34
CA TRP A 73 -1.05 23.66 -28.71
C TRP A 73 -2.34 23.78 -29.55
N SER A 74 -2.76 24.97 -29.89
CA SER A 74 -3.97 25.21 -30.66
C SER A 74 -3.99 24.43 -31.97
N GLY A 75 -5.12 23.76 -32.24
CA GLY A 75 -5.32 22.96 -33.45
C GLY A 75 -4.59 21.62 -33.49
N LYS A 76 -3.86 21.26 -32.42
CA LYS A 76 -3.21 19.95 -32.30
C LYS A 76 -4.15 18.92 -31.71
N ASP A 77 -4.11 17.70 -32.24
CA ASP A 77 -4.83 16.56 -31.71
C ASP A 77 -3.95 15.84 -30.70
N LEU A 78 -4.32 15.93 -29.40
CA LEU A 78 -3.56 15.40 -28.29
C LEU A 78 -4.38 14.48 -27.42
N SER A 79 -3.68 13.49 -26.86
CA SER A 79 -4.18 12.68 -25.76
C SER A 79 -3.36 12.93 -24.51
N ILE A 80 -4.02 13.26 -23.41
CA ILE A 80 -3.39 13.57 -22.13
C ILE A 80 -3.77 12.50 -21.14
N TYR A 81 -2.76 11.82 -20.61
CA TYR A 81 -2.90 10.77 -19.60
C TYR A 81 -2.22 11.19 -18.32
N VAL A 82 -2.80 10.79 -17.20
CA VAL A 82 -2.11 10.77 -15.92
C VAL A 82 -2.16 9.37 -15.37
N ASN A 83 -0.99 8.81 -15.16
CA ASN A 83 -0.82 7.38 -14.97
C ASN A 83 -1.48 6.63 -16.15
N ASP A 84 -2.41 5.71 -15.87
CA ASP A 84 -3.16 4.97 -16.89
C ASP A 84 -4.53 5.60 -17.23
N SER A 85 -4.83 6.78 -16.68
CA SER A 85 -6.13 7.43 -16.87
C SER A 85 -6.07 8.48 -17.97
N LEU A 86 -6.92 8.32 -18.98
CA LEU A 86 -7.11 9.32 -20.04
C LEU A 86 -7.90 10.51 -19.46
N LEU A 87 -7.32 11.70 -19.46
CA LEU A 87 -7.96 12.94 -19.02
C LEU A 87 -8.64 13.69 -20.16
N MET A 88 -7.98 13.74 -21.29
CA MET A 88 -8.45 14.47 -22.47
C MET A 88 -7.94 13.79 -23.73
N ASN A 89 -8.79 13.77 -24.77
CA ASN A 89 -8.43 13.32 -26.11
C ASN A 89 -9.18 14.19 -27.12
N GLY A 90 -8.47 14.79 -28.05
CA GLY A 90 -9.02 15.54 -29.14
C GLY A 90 -8.22 16.79 -29.51
N ILE A 91 -8.79 17.56 -30.44
CA ILE A 91 -8.18 18.78 -30.95
C ILE A 91 -8.32 19.91 -29.92
N LEU A 92 -7.19 20.53 -29.59
CA LEU A 92 -7.16 21.66 -28.64
C LEU A 92 -7.71 22.95 -29.26
N PRO A 93 -8.56 23.67 -28.51
CA PRO A 93 -9.06 24.99 -28.93
C PRO A 93 -7.94 26.05 -28.87
N ASP A 94 -8.20 27.22 -29.49
CA ASP A 94 -7.27 28.35 -29.45
C ASP A 94 -7.17 29.05 -28.09
N THR A 95 -7.76 28.46 -27.07
CA THR A 95 -7.78 28.98 -25.71
C THR A 95 -6.96 28.12 -24.80
N LEU A 96 -6.52 28.69 -23.68
CA LEU A 96 -5.85 27.94 -22.60
C LEU A 96 -6.78 26.84 -22.07
N VAL A 97 -6.27 25.61 -22.03
CA VAL A 97 -6.98 24.45 -21.48
C VAL A 97 -6.41 24.15 -20.12
N ALA A 98 -7.26 24.14 -19.10
CA ALA A 98 -6.91 23.80 -17.74
C ALA A 98 -7.60 22.50 -17.31
N LEU A 99 -6.85 21.60 -16.70
CA LEU A 99 -7.32 20.33 -16.16
C LEU A 99 -6.97 20.26 -14.68
N ASP A 100 -7.99 20.07 -13.85
CA ASP A 100 -7.84 19.92 -12.41
C ASP A 100 -8.02 18.45 -12.01
N ILE A 101 -7.09 17.95 -11.21
CA ILE A 101 -7.07 16.55 -10.82
C ILE A 101 -6.80 16.42 -9.32
N ASP A 102 -7.70 15.75 -8.61
CA ASP A 102 -7.72 15.72 -7.15
C ASP A 102 -7.09 14.48 -6.50
N ARG A 103 -6.74 13.42 -7.25
CA ARG A 103 -6.25 12.18 -6.66
C ARG A 103 -5.33 11.41 -7.57
N PHE A 104 -4.24 10.84 -6.97
CA PHE A 104 -3.34 9.93 -7.68
C PHE A 104 -2.87 8.74 -6.84
N ALA A 105 -2.51 7.67 -7.55
CA ALA A 105 -1.74 6.55 -7.05
C ALA A 105 -0.26 6.94 -6.78
N GLU A 106 0.57 6.03 -6.31
CA GLU A 106 1.98 6.28 -5.95
C GLU A 106 2.86 6.87 -7.06
N GLU A 107 2.56 6.57 -8.31
CA GLU A 107 3.26 7.09 -9.47
C GLU A 107 2.44 8.25 -10.07
N HIS A 108 3.08 9.38 -10.24
CA HIS A 108 2.48 10.60 -10.76
C HIS A 108 3.16 10.96 -12.08
N VAL A 109 2.78 10.27 -13.14
CA VAL A 109 3.30 10.50 -14.48
C VAL A 109 2.24 11.16 -15.34
N LEU A 110 2.51 12.40 -15.76
CA LEU A 110 1.78 13.07 -16.82
C LEU A 110 2.36 12.64 -18.15
N MET A 111 1.54 12.17 -19.06
CA MET A 111 1.94 11.75 -20.38
C MET A 111 1.13 12.49 -21.45
N ILE A 112 1.83 13.15 -22.35
CA ILE A 112 1.23 13.85 -23.49
C ILE A 112 1.58 13.09 -24.74
N VAL A 113 0.55 12.68 -25.49
CA VAL A 113 0.67 11.96 -26.74
C VAL A 113 0.16 12.85 -27.86
N ASP A 114 0.98 13.12 -28.85
CA ASP A 114 0.59 13.76 -30.10
C ASP A 114 -0.03 12.69 -31.02
N ASN A 115 -1.34 12.76 -31.25
CA ASN A 115 -2.07 11.77 -32.03
C ASN A 115 -1.73 11.79 -33.54
N GLU A 116 -1.09 12.85 -34.03
CA GLU A 116 -0.66 12.95 -35.43
C GLU A 116 0.68 12.23 -35.66
N THR A 117 1.58 12.29 -34.67
CA THR A 117 2.96 11.77 -34.80
C THR A 117 3.24 10.55 -33.91
N ASP A 118 2.29 10.15 -33.05
CA ASP A 118 2.46 9.14 -32.00
C ASP A 118 3.62 9.45 -31.02
N ALA A 119 4.08 10.69 -31.00
CA ALA A 119 5.13 11.11 -30.09
C ALA A 119 4.60 11.21 -28.66
N THR A 120 5.25 10.52 -27.75
CA THR A 120 4.87 10.48 -26.34
C THR A 120 5.91 11.16 -25.48
N THR A 121 5.49 12.14 -24.69
CA THR A 121 6.37 12.88 -23.78
C THR A 121 5.90 12.65 -22.33
N PRO A 122 6.62 11.85 -21.53
CA PRO A 122 6.32 11.64 -20.13
C PRO A 122 6.94 12.74 -19.25
N PHE A 123 6.24 13.11 -18.18
CA PHE A 123 6.72 14.02 -17.15
C PHE A 123 6.33 13.52 -15.76
N ASN A 124 7.28 13.46 -14.85
CA ASN A 124 7.04 13.05 -13.47
C ASN A 124 6.55 14.23 -12.64
N LEU A 125 5.32 14.13 -12.14
CA LEU A 125 4.72 15.13 -11.26
C LEU A 125 5.24 15.02 -9.82
N SER A 126 5.27 16.13 -9.12
CA SER A 126 5.57 16.19 -7.69
C SER A 126 4.52 15.43 -6.85
N LYS A 127 4.95 14.77 -5.77
CA LYS A 127 4.05 13.99 -4.90
C LYS A 127 3.07 14.81 -4.08
N GLU A 128 3.35 16.07 -3.86
CA GLU A 128 2.61 16.96 -2.96
C GLU A 128 1.51 17.77 -3.65
N GLY A 129 1.34 17.59 -4.95
CA GLY A 129 0.50 18.45 -5.76
C GLY A 129 1.28 19.62 -6.34
N SER A 130 0.92 20.02 -7.55
CA SER A 130 1.59 21.11 -8.25
C SER A 130 0.73 21.71 -9.36
N LYS A 131 1.13 22.90 -9.78
CA LYS A 131 0.66 23.51 -11.01
C LYS A 131 1.69 23.23 -12.09
N VAL A 132 1.26 22.61 -13.19
CA VAL A 132 2.12 22.28 -14.34
C VAL A 132 1.64 23.04 -15.55
N ILE A 133 2.52 23.83 -16.13
CA ILE A 133 2.27 24.54 -17.39
C ILE A 133 3.00 23.81 -18.50
N VAL A 134 2.27 23.38 -19.51
CA VAL A 134 2.80 22.65 -20.65
C VAL A 134 2.85 23.60 -21.86
N LYS A 135 4.07 23.87 -22.32
CA LYS A 135 4.34 24.73 -23.46
C LYS A 135 4.90 23.91 -24.63
N LYS A 136 4.67 24.37 -25.84
CA LYS A 136 5.33 23.82 -27.04
C LYS A 136 6.28 24.89 -27.61
N THR A 137 7.58 24.53 -27.69
CA THR A 137 8.60 25.43 -28.25
C THR A 137 9.41 24.63 -29.26
N ASN A 138 9.38 25.08 -30.55
CA ASN A 138 10.13 24.45 -31.64
C ASN A 138 9.94 22.93 -31.78
N ASP A 139 8.70 22.43 -31.66
CA ASP A 139 8.32 21.02 -31.62
C ASP A 139 8.80 20.25 -30.37
N GLU A 140 9.38 20.91 -29.39
CA GLU A 140 9.75 20.34 -28.11
C GLU A 140 8.72 20.69 -27.04
N VAL A 141 8.37 19.71 -26.21
CA VAL A 141 7.44 19.89 -25.10
C VAL A 141 8.21 20.34 -23.87
N VAL A 142 7.85 21.51 -23.33
CA VAL A 142 8.48 22.09 -22.14
C VAL A 142 7.46 22.08 -21.00
N PHE A 143 7.84 21.50 -19.86
CA PHE A 143 7.04 21.48 -18.63
C PHE A 143 7.61 22.45 -17.61
N GLU A 144 6.77 23.33 -17.09
CA GLU A 144 7.09 24.21 -15.96
C GLU A 144 6.24 23.81 -14.77
N GLU A 145 6.86 23.24 -13.73
CA GLU A 145 6.18 22.82 -12.52
C GLU A 145 6.40 23.83 -11.39
N THR A 146 5.30 24.24 -10.75
CA THR A 146 5.30 25.09 -9.57
C THR A 146 4.60 24.36 -8.43
N PRO A 147 5.22 24.15 -7.26
CA PRO A 147 4.58 23.47 -6.14
C PRO A 147 3.30 24.19 -5.72
N ALA A 148 2.25 23.42 -5.42
CA ALA A 148 1.05 23.94 -4.80
C ALA A 148 1.40 24.42 -3.38
N ARG A 149 1.07 25.68 -3.08
CA ARG A 149 1.22 26.27 -1.74
C ARG A 149 0.00 25.98 -0.87
#